data_a03f193cb716699c3526c2c2e85b5edf
#
_entry.id   a03f193cb716699c3526c2c2e85b5edf
#
_cell.length_a   1.000
_cell.length_b   1.000
_cell.length_c   1.000
_cell.angle_alpha   90.00
_cell.angle_beta   90.00
_cell.angle_gamma   90.00
#
_symmetry.space_group_name_H-M   'P 1'
#
loop_
_entity.id
_entity.type
_entity.pdbx_description
1 polymer ?
#
loop_
_entity_poly.entity_id
_entity_poly.type
_entity_poly.pdbx_seq_one_letter_code
_entity_poly.pdbx_strand_id
1 'polypeptide(L)'
;SGYALPQVLIFDHLLAMRTTPMEDGFDQRYRRAVHEVAHQWFGHQIGFGLPADSAFLVESLAKYVELVMLEPRGTMNKLVEYEARRYAHYQQGNTTPPMAFINGTETADVYSRATLVFAELRQLVGDKPITDTIRALFERQKSKGKPVAAIDFVRLLLARTNRVHHKRIQQLFLEES
;
A
#
# COMPACT_ATOMS: atom_id res chain seq x y z
N SER A 1 2.63 -8.16 -15.45
CA SER A 1 1.55 -7.29 -14.93
C SER A 1 0.33 -8.11 -14.54
N GLY A 2 -0.57 -7.52 -13.75
CA GLY A 2 -1.86 -8.08 -13.38
C GLY A 2 -2.91 -6.98 -13.36
N TYR A 3 -4.18 -7.39 -13.40
CA TYR A 3 -5.32 -6.50 -13.27
C TYR A 3 -6.40 -7.18 -12.44
N ALA A 4 -7.07 -6.40 -11.61
CA ALA A 4 -8.26 -6.82 -10.89
C ALA A 4 -9.50 -6.15 -11.49
N LEU A 5 -10.46 -6.97 -11.88
CA LEU A 5 -11.83 -6.57 -12.15
C LEU A 5 -12.73 -7.11 -11.02
N PRO A 6 -13.94 -6.61 -10.82
CA PRO A 6 -14.84 -7.18 -9.82
C PRO A 6 -14.97 -8.70 -9.99
N GLN A 7 -14.54 -9.46 -8.99
CA GLN A 7 -14.56 -10.93 -8.95
C GLN A 7 -13.67 -11.65 -9.99
N VAL A 8 -12.82 -10.92 -10.73
CA VAL A 8 -11.93 -11.51 -11.76
C VAL A 8 -10.52 -10.97 -11.57
N LEU A 9 -9.54 -11.87 -11.60
CA LEU A 9 -8.11 -11.53 -11.61
C LEU A 9 -7.51 -11.92 -12.95
N ILE A 10 -6.80 -11.01 -13.58
CA ILE A 10 -6.12 -11.22 -14.85
C ILE A 10 -4.62 -11.13 -14.62
N PHE A 11 -3.87 -12.15 -15.03
CA PHE A 11 -2.42 -12.19 -14.88
C PHE A 11 -1.75 -12.31 -16.25
N ASP A 12 -0.61 -11.65 -16.39
CA ASP A 12 0.31 -11.86 -17.48
C ASP A 12 0.75 -13.34 -17.52
N HIS A 13 0.64 -13.97 -18.68
CA HIS A 13 0.97 -15.38 -18.86
C HIS A 13 2.44 -15.69 -18.51
N LEU A 14 3.38 -14.78 -18.77
CA LEU A 14 4.79 -14.95 -18.41
C LEU A 14 5.00 -15.01 -16.91
N LEU A 15 4.24 -14.21 -16.16
CA LEU A 15 4.25 -14.25 -14.70
C LEU A 15 3.61 -15.55 -14.18
N ALA A 16 2.49 -15.96 -14.77
CA ALA A 16 1.78 -17.18 -14.38
C ALA A 16 2.60 -18.45 -14.68
N MET A 17 3.38 -18.45 -15.78
CA MET A 17 4.21 -19.58 -16.19
C MET A 17 5.58 -19.66 -15.49
N ARG A 18 5.96 -18.66 -14.72
CA ARG A 18 7.19 -18.71 -13.92
C ARG A 18 7.11 -19.79 -12.86
N THR A 19 7.97 -20.80 -12.97
CA THR A 19 8.00 -21.95 -12.05
C THR A 19 9.02 -21.78 -10.92
N THR A 20 10.04 -20.94 -11.12
CA THR A 20 11.09 -20.70 -10.12
C THR A 20 10.89 -19.37 -9.39
N PRO A 21 11.12 -19.32 -8.06
CA PRO A 21 11.25 -18.06 -7.34
C PRO A 21 12.35 -17.21 -7.99
N MET A 22 12.22 -15.88 -7.92
CA MET A 22 13.34 -15.01 -8.31
C MET A 22 14.54 -15.21 -7.39
N GLU A 23 15.72 -14.81 -7.84
CA GLU A 23 16.98 -14.87 -7.05
C GLU A 23 16.84 -14.23 -5.67
N ASP A 24 15.96 -13.22 -5.55
CA ASP A 24 15.62 -12.58 -4.28
C ASP A 24 14.84 -13.47 -3.31
N GLY A 25 14.42 -14.66 -3.74
CA GLY A 25 13.84 -15.70 -2.91
C GLY A 25 12.43 -15.43 -2.40
N PHE A 26 11.67 -14.51 -3.00
CA PHE A 26 10.23 -14.41 -2.75
C PHE A 26 9.41 -14.70 -4.01
N ASP A 27 8.23 -15.30 -3.81
CA ASP A 27 7.36 -15.71 -4.90
C ASP A 27 6.59 -14.50 -5.47
N GLN A 28 7.05 -13.99 -6.62
CA GLN A 28 6.42 -12.89 -7.33
C GLN A 28 4.98 -13.18 -7.75
N ARG A 29 4.65 -14.45 -8.03
CA ARG A 29 3.27 -14.84 -8.41
C ARG A 29 2.34 -14.70 -7.21
N TYR A 30 2.77 -15.23 -6.05
CA TYR A 30 2.00 -15.11 -4.82
C TYR A 30 1.83 -13.64 -4.43
N ARG A 31 2.91 -12.86 -4.44
CA ARG A 31 2.86 -11.43 -4.17
C ARG A 31 1.87 -10.71 -5.07
N ARG A 32 1.97 -10.94 -6.38
CA ARG A 32 1.07 -10.32 -7.35
C ARG A 32 -0.37 -10.78 -7.15
N ALA A 33 -0.60 -12.07 -6.91
CA ALA A 33 -1.94 -12.58 -6.64
C ALA A 33 -2.56 -11.90 -5.41
N VAL A 34 -1.81 -11.76 -4.32
CA VAL A 34 -2.27 -11.04 -3.11
C VAL A 34 -2.63 -9.59 -3.44
N HIS A 35 -1.79 -8.90 -4.22
CA HIS A 35 -2.03 -7.52 -4.64
C HIS A 35 -3.35 -7.39 -5.41
N GLU A 36 -3.54 -8.20 -6.45
CA GLU A 36 -4.76 -8.14 -7.26
C GLU A 36 -6.01 -8.57 -6.48
N VAL A 37 -5.87 -9.53 -5.55
CA VAL A 37 -6.97 -9.87 -4.62
C VAL A 37 -7.33 -8.68 -3.75
N ALA A 38 -6.35 -7.93 -3.24
CA ALA A 38 -6.60 -6.76 -2.40
C ALA A 38 -7.44 -5.69 -3.13
N HIS A 39 -7.32 -5.57 -4.45
CA HIS A 39 -8.13 -4.67 -5.26
C HIS A 39 -9.63 -5.00 -5.26
N GLN A 40 -10.06 -6.20 -4.83
CA GLN A 40 -11.49 -6.46 -4.63
C GLN A 40 -12.12 -5.55 -3.56
N TRP A 41 -11.28 -4.98 -2.70
CA TRP A 41 -11.66 -3.98 -1.70
C TRP A 41 -11.13 -2.59 -2.06
N PHE A 42 -9.84 -2.47 -2.30
CA PHE A 42 -9.15 -1.21 -2.61
C PHE A 42 -9.18 -0.98 -4.13
N GLY A 43 -9.95 0.02 -4.57
CA GLY A 43 -10.24 0.29 -5.98
C GLY A 43 -11.67 -0.07 -6.39
N HIS A 44 -12.24 -1.16 -5.85
CA HIS A 44 -13.64 -1.51 -6.17
C HIS A 44 -14.66 -1.09 -5.11
N GLN A 45 -14.26 -1.01 -3.85
CA GLN A 45 -15.15 -0.58 -2.76
C GLN A 45 -14.75 0.76 -2.14
N ILE A 46 -13.45 1.05 -2.05
CA ILE A 46 -12.91 2.37 -1.69
C ILE A 46 -11.93 2.83 -2.75
N GLY A 47 -11.83 4.16 -2.96
CA GLY A 47 -10.91 4.76 -3.93
C GLY A 47 -11.43 4.83 -5.35
N PHE A 48 -12.57 4.21 -5.66
CA PHE A 48 -13.14 4.21 -7.00
C PHE A 48 -13.64 5.60 -7.41
N GLY A 49 -13.20 6.06 -8.60
CA GLY A 49 -13.70 7.31 -9.21
C GLY A 49 -13.21 8.59 -8.54
N LEU A 50 -12.24 8.51 -7.64
CA LEU A 50 -11.64 9.68 -7.01
C LEU A 50 -10.43 10.20 -7.81
N PRO A 51 -10.15 11.52 -7.74
CA PRO A 51 -8.97 12.12 -8.36
C PRO A 51 -7.65 11.69 -7.67
N ALA A 52 -6.59 12.43 -7.87
CA ALA A 52 -5.19 12.09 -7.56
C ALA A 52 -4.89 11.37 -6.22
N ASP A 53 -5.65 11.62 -5.16
CA ASP A 53 -5.47 10.95 -3.85
C ASP A 53 -5.99 9.51 -3.81
N SER A 54 -6.65 9.05 -4.87
CA SER A 54 -7.13 7.66 -4.98
C SER A 54 -5.99 6.64 -5.09
N ALA A 55 -4.85 7.02 -5.65
CA ALA A 55 -3.72 6.12 -5.82
C ALA A 55 -3.25 5.53 -4.48
N PHE A 56 -3.20 6.34 -3.41
CA PHE A 56 -2.95 5.86 -2.06
C PHE A 56 -3.98 4.83 -1.60
N LEU A 57 -5.27 5.12 -1.75
CA LEU A 57 -6.36 4.24 -1.30
C LEU A 57 -6.45 2.94 -2.10
N VAL A 58 -6.00 2.93 -3.34
CA VAL A 58 -6.05 1.78 -4.23
C VAL A 58 -4.76 0.97 -4.12
N GLU A 59 -3.64 1.56 -4.51
CA GLU A 59 -2.37 0.84 -4.68
C GLU A 59 -1.61 0.69 -3.36
N SER A 60 -1.50 1.78 -2.58
CA SER A 60 -0.69 1.75 -1.37
C SER A 60 -1.32 0.89 -0.27
N LEU A 61 -2.64 0.85 -0.15
CA LEU A 61 -3.30 -0.08 0.78
C LEU A 61 -3.19 -1.54 0.31
N ALA A 62 -3.16 -1.81 -0.99
CA ALA A 62 -2.88 -3.15 -1.52
C ALA A 62 -1.44 -3.59 -1.16
N LYS A 63 -0.47 -2.66 -1.14
CA LYS A 63 0.90 -2.94 -0.68
C LYS A 63 0.98 -3.29 0.80
N TYR A 64 0.16 -2.67 1.66
CA TYR A 64 0.04 -3.09 3.05
C TYR A 64 -0.43 -4.55 3.16
N VAL A 65 -1.42 -4.97 2.36
CA VAL A 65 -1.90 -6.36 2.34
C VAL A 65 -0.79 -7.32 1.90
N GLU A 66 0.04 -6.95 0.90
CA GLU A 66 1.21 -7.76 0.52
C GLU A 66 2.14 -8.02 1.72
N LEU A 67 2.47 -6.99 2.51
CA LEU A 67 3.33 -7.13 3.69
C LEU A 67 2.75 -8.12 4.71
N VAL A 68 1.46 -7.95 5.05
CA VAL A 68 0.77 -8.81 6.02
C VAL A 68 0.74 -10.27 5.54
N MET A 69 0.48 -10.51 4.27
CA MET A 69 0.35 -11.86 3.71
C MET A 69 1.69 -12.54 3.46
N LEU A 70 2.78 -11.79 3.30
CA LEU A 70 4.13 -12.33 3.12
C LEU A 70 4.85 -12.61 4.45
N GLU A 71 4.42 -11.99 5.55
CA GLU A 71 5.04 -12.18 6.87
C GLU A 71 4.97 -13.64 7.35
N PRO A 72 3.81 -14.35 7.33
CA PRO A 72 3.74 -15.75 7.74
C PRO A 72 4.59 -16.69 6.87
N ARG A 73 4.97 -16.24 5.67
CA ARG A 73 5.86 -16.96 4.75
C ARG A 73 7.35 -16.68 5.00
N GLY A 74 7.68 -15.78 5.93
CA GLY A 74 9.06 -15.36 6.21
C GLY A 74 9.71 -14.57 5.07
N THR A 75 8.91 -13.99 4.15
CA THR A 75 9.42 -13.30 2.96
C THR A 75 9.13 -11.81 2.94
N MET A 76 8.50 -11.27 3.98
CA MET A 76 8.19 -9.85 4.11
C MET A 76 9.46 -8.98 4.04
N ASN A 77 10.52 -9.33 4.77
CA ASN A 77 11.77 -8.55 4.76
C ASN A 77 12.41 -8.50 3.37
N LYS A 78 12.36 -9.60 2.63
CA LYS A 78 12.85 -9.65 1.24
C LYS A 78 12.06 -8.70 0.32
N LEU A 79 10.75 -8.58 0.51
CA LEU A 79 9.95 -7.59 -0.20
C LEU A 79 10.38 -6.17 0.17
N VAL A 80 10.56 -5.87 1.45
CA VAL A 80 10.99 -4.54 1.92
C VAL A 80 12.35 -4.17 1.31
N GLU A 81 13.33 -5.08 1.35
CA GLU A 81 14.65 -4.87 0.75
C GLU A 81 14.58 -4.66 -0.77
N TYR A 82 13.77 -5.45 -1.46
CA TYR A 82 13.56 -5.31 -2.91
C TYR A 82 12.97 -3.94 -3.26
N GLU A 83 11.93 -3.52 -2.57
CA GLU A 83 11.29 -2.22 -2.83
C GLU A 83 12.16 -1.04 -2.37
N ALA A 84 12.99 -1.21 -1.33
CA ALA A 84 13.96 -0.20 -0.93
C ALA A 84 15.01 0.06 -2.03
N ARG A 85 15.57 -1.00 -2.63
CA ARG A 85 16.50 -0.86 -3.75
C ARG A 85 15.86 -0.17 -4.96
N ARG A 86 14.62 -0.53 -5.28
CA ARG A 86 13.86 0.10 -6.38
C ARG A 86 13.60 1.58 -6.12
N TYR A 87 13.19 1.92 -4.91
CA TYR A 87 12.92 3.30 -4.54
C TYR A 87 14.19 4.16 -4.54
N ALA A 88 15.29 3.64 -4.01
CA ALA A 88 16.59 4.31 -4.06
C ALA A 88 17.07 4.56 -5.50
N HIS A 89 16.87 3.59 -6.40
CA HIS A 89 17.20 3.75 -7.81
C HIS A 89 16.33 4.83 -8.49
N TYR A 90 15.04 4.85 -8.20
CA TYR A 90 14.12 5.87 -8.68
C TYR A 90 14.55 7.27 -8.21
N GLN A 91 14.90 7.42 -6.93
CA GLN A 91 15.31 8.71 -6.37
C GLN A 91 16.57 9.27 -7.03
N GLN A 92 17.52 8.41 -7.44
CA GLN A 92 18.75 8.86 -8.11
C GLN A 92 18.50 9.56 -9.46
N GLY A 93 17.45 9.17 -10.19
CA GLY A 93 17.08 9.75 -11.49
C GLY A 93 15.91 10.71 -11.45
N ASN A 94 15.29 10.90 -10.29
CA ASN A 94 14.06 11.66 -10.17
C ASN A 94 14.33 13.16 -10.01
N THR A 95 13.69 13.96 -10.86
CA THR A 95 13.70 15.42 -10.80
C THR A 95 12.35 16.01 -10.34
N THR A 96 11.38 15.16 -10.04
CA THR A 96 10.06 15.58 -9.55
C THR A 96 10.21 16.17 -8.15
N PRO A 97 9.56 17.30 -7.85
CA PRO A 97 9.58 17.85 -6.51
C PRO A 97 9.05 16.87 -5.47
N PRO A 98 9.62 16.85 -4.26
CA PRO A 98 9.11 16.04 -3.16
C PRO A 98 7.63 16.32 -2.91
N MET A 99 6.89 15.28 -2.55
CA MET A 99 5.47 15.44 -2.16
C MET A 99 5.11 14.53 -0.99
N ALA A 100 4.05 14.91 -0.29
CA ALA A 100 3.51 14.09 0.79
C ALA A 100 3.09 12.71 0.25
N PHE A 101 3.38 11.66 1.00
CA PHE A 101 3.12 10.28 0.55
C PHE A 101 1.68 10.03 0.12
N ILE A 102 0.70 10.57 0.86
CA ILE A 102 -0.72 10.41 0.52
C ILE A 102 -1.13 11.06 -0.81
N ASN A 103 -0.31 11.93 -1.36
CA ASN A 103 -0.54 12.62 -2.62
C ASN A 103 0.29 12.03 -3.78
N GLY A 104 1.15 11.05 -3.51
CA GLY A 104 1.99 10.40 -4.51
C GLY A 104 1.17 9.71 -5.58
N THR A 105 1.51 9.94 -6.84
CA THR A 105 0.86 9.34 -8.02
C THR A 105 1.82 8.50 -8.85
N GLU A 106 3.12 8.71 -8.67
CA GLU A 106 4.14 7.96 -9.39
C GLU A 106 4.19 6.50 -8.92
N THR A 107 4.50 5.61 -9.85
CA THR A 107 4.62 4.16 -9.56
C THR A 107 5.56 3.89 -8.37
N ALA A 108 6.67 4.63 -8.28
CA ALA A 108 7.62 4.47 -7.19
C ALA A 108 7.00 4.84 -5.81
N ASP A 109 6.16 5.89 -5.77
CA ASP A 109 5.50 6.31 -4.53
C ASP A 109 4.42 5.32 -4.09
N VAL A 110 3.51 4.97 -5.00
CA VAL A 110 2.35 4.15 -4.64
C VAL A 110 2.69 2.68 -4.40
N TYR A 111 3.84 2.20 -4.88
CA TYR A 111 4.30 0.81 -4.67
C TYR A 111 5.53 0.73 -3.77
N SER A 112 6.67 1.27 -4.18
CA SER A 112 7.93 1.07 -3.45
C SER A 112 7.94 1.86 -2.15
N ARG A 113 7.69 3.17 -2.19
CA ARG A 113 7.58 4.02 -0.99
C ARG A 113 6.47 3.53 -0.06
N ALA A 114 5.32 3.12 -0.61
CA ALA A 114 4.22 2.56 0.16
C ALA A 114 4.65 1.34 0.99
N THR A 115 5.40 0.41 0.39
CA THR A 115 5.92 -0.75 1.11
C THR A 115 6.79 -0.34 2.30
N LEU A 116 7.68 0.64 2.11
CA LEU A 116 8.58 1.12 3.16
C LEU A 116 7.81 1.84 4.28
N VAL A 117 6.90 2.72 3.92
CA VAL A 117 6.06 3.47 4.87
C VAL A 117 5.20 2.50 5.71
N PHE A 118 4.55 1.54 5.09
CA PHE A 118 3.73 0.57 5.82
C PHE A 118 4.56 -0.42 6.63
N ALA A 119 5.76 -0.80 6.19
CA ALA A 119 6.66 -1.62 7.00
C ALA A 119 7.08 -0.89 8.27
N GLU A 120 7.46 0.39 8.17
CA GLU A 120 7.79 1.22 9.33
C GLU A 120 6.57 1.45 10.23
N LEU A 121 5.40 1.76 9.65
CA LEU A 121 4.17 1.96 10.41
C LEU A 121 3.80 0.71 11.24
N ARG A 122 3.93 -0.48 10.66
CA ARG A 122 3.68 -1.75 11.35
C ARG A 122 4.62 -1.94 12.55
N GLN A 123 5.90 -1.57 12.41
CA GLN A 123 6.86 -1.61 13.51
C GLN A 123 6.50 -0.60 14.62
N LEU A 124 5.98 0.57 14.21
CA LEU A 124 5.67 1.66 15.12
C LEU A 124 4.41 1.40 15.97
N VAL A 125 3.34 0.89 15.35
CA VAL A 125 2.00 0.80 15.98
C VAL A 125 1.38 -0.60 15.94
N GLY A 126 1.98 -1.56 15.24
CA GLY A 126 1.42 -2.89 15.00
C GLY A 126 0.29 -2.90 13.97
N ASP A 127 -0.19 -4.10 13.63
CA ASP A 127 -1.24 -4.26 12.60
C ASP A 127 -2.64 -3.87 13.07
N LYS A 128 -2.93 -4.02 14.36
CA LYS A 128 -4.30 -3.80 14.86
C LYS A 128 -4.82 -2.37 14.61
N PRO A 129 -4.09 -1.28 14.95
CA PRO A 129 -4.55 0.08 14.64
C PRO A 129 -4.72 0.33 13.13
N ILE A 130 -3.89 -0.29 12.29
CA ILE A 130 -3.96 -0.13 10.83
C ILE A 130 -5.23 -0.81 10.28
N THR A 131 -5.47 -2.07 10.67
CA THR A 131 -6.66 -2.83 10.23
C THR A 131 -7.96 -2.22 10.75
N ASP A 132 -7.98 -1.73 11.99
CA ASP A 132 -9.13 -1.02 12.56
C ASP A 132 -9.39 0.31 11.84
N THR A 133 -8.33 0.98 11.36
CA THR A 133 -8.43 2.18 10.53
C THR A 133 -9.04 1.86 9.17
N ILE A 134 -8.56 0.81 8.51
CA ILE A 134 -9.10 0.36 7.22
C ILE A 134 -10.58 -0.01 7.37
N ARG A 135 -10.95 -0.76 8.40
CA ARG A 135 -12.35 -1.09 8.69
C ARG A 135 -13.21 0.17 8.84
N ALA A 136 -12.71 1.15 9.58
CA ALA A 136 -13.44 2.41 9.79
C ALA A 136 -13.58 3.23 8.49
N LEU A 137 -12.63 3.15 7.55
CA LEU A 137 -12.79 3.74 6.22
C LEU A 137 -13.98 3.10 5.47
N PHE A 138 -14.07 1.77 5.46
CA PHE A 138 -15.19 1.06 4.83
C PHE A 138 -16.54 1.44 5.45
N GLU A 139 -16.62 1.48 6.78
CA GLU A 139 -17.86 1.88 7.46
C GLU A 139 -18.24 3.33 7.16
N ARG A 140 -17.26 4.22 7.10
CA ARG A 140 -17.48 5.62 6.74
C ARG A 140 -17.97 5.78 5.30
N GLN A 141 -17.39 5.04 4.36
CA GLN A 141 -17.83 5.00 2.97
C GLN A 141 -19.30 4.55 2.86
N LYS A 142 -19.65 3.45 3.52
CA LYS A 142 -21.01 2.90 3.53
C LYS A 142 -22.03 3.85 4.16
N SER A 143 -21.70 4.43 5.32
CA SER A 143 -22.65 5.22 6.10
C SER A 143 -22.94 6.59 5.54
N LYS A 144 -21.96 7.22 4.86
CA LYS A 144 -22.08 8.62 4.41
C LYS A 144 -22.41 8.79 2.94
N GLY A 145 -22.32 7.72 2.13
CA GLY A 145 -22.51 7.78 0.68
C GLY A 145 -21.54 8.76 -0.04
N LYS A 146 -20.51 9.24 0.68
CA LYS A 146 -19.47 10.12 0.16
C LYS A 146 -18.15 9.36 0.10
N PRO A 147 -17.41 9.48 -0.99
CA PRO A 147 -16.10 8.88 -1.08
C PRO A 147 -15.19 9.29 0.08
N VAL A 148 -14.43 8.33 0.62
CA VAL A 148 -13.37 8.62 1.59
C VAL A 148 -12.12 9.10 0.85
N ALA A 149 -11.38 10.02 1.46
CA ALA A 149 -10.12 10.54 0.93
C ALA A 149 -8.91 9.93 1.65
N ALA A 150 -7.72 10.02 1.05
CA ALA A 150 -6.48 9.54 1.65
C ALA A 150 -6.22 10.16 3.05
N ILE A 151 -6.53 11.44 3.22
CA ILE A 151 -6.41 12.14 4.51
C ILE A 151 -7.32 11.55 5.60
N ASP A 152 -8.43 10.91 5.23
CA ASP A 152 -9.30 10.26 6.21
C ASP A 152 -8.62 9.05 6.85
N PHE A 153 -7.78 8.32 6.08
CA PHE A 153 -6.95 7.24 6.64
C PHE A 153 -6.04 7.79 7.74
N VAL A 154 -5.31 8.87 7.48
CA VAL A 154 -4.38 9.45 8.45
C VAL A 154 -5.13 9.94 9.70
N ARG A 155 -6.23 10.64 9.54
CA ARG A 155 -7.06 11.13 10.67
C ARG A 155 -7.59 9.98 11.53
N LEU A 156 -8.07 8.93 10.90
CA LEU A 156 -8.59 7.75 11.59
C LEU A 156 -7.48 6.95 12.29
N LEU A 157 -6.29 6.89 11.68
CA LEU A 157 -5.12 6.24 12.28
C LEU A 157 -4.62 7.00 13.52
N LEU A 158 -4.48 8.31 13.42
CA LEU A 158 -4.11 9.15 14.58
C LEU A 158 -5.10 8.99 15.73
N ALA A 159 -6.41 8.88 15.46
CA ALA A 159 -7.41 8.65 16.49
C ALA A 159 -7.34 7.27 17.16
N ARG A 160 -6.60 6.31 16.58
CA ARG A 160 -6.47 4.91 17.05
C ARG A 160 -5.09 4.57 17.59
N THR A 161 -4.17 5.52 17.55
CA THR A 161 -2.78 5.32 17.97
C THR A 161 -2.42 6.20 19.16
N ASN A 162 -1.40 5.80 19.91
CA ASN A 162 -0.89 6.62 21.01
C ASN A 162 -0.29 7.93 20.47
N ARG A 163 -0.53 9.03 21.17
CA ARG A 163 -0.03 10.36 20.82
C ARG A 163 1.49 10.42 20.63
N VAL A 164 2.24 9.57 21.30
CA VAL A 164 3.71 9.49 21.16
C VAL A 164 4.12 9.19 19.71
N HIS A 165 3.30 8.47 18.95
CA HIS A 165 3.57 8.12 17.57
C HIS A 165 3.05 9.16 16.56
N HIS A 166 2.23 10.12 16.96
CA HIS A 166 1.53 11.03 16.05
C HIS A 166 2.50 11.84 15.17
N LYS A 167 3.56 12.39 15.77
CA LYS A 167 4.57 13.14 15.02
C LYS A 167 5.17 12.30 13.90
N ARG A 168 5.56 11.05 14.21
CA ARG A 168 6.17 10.16 13.21
C ARG A 168 5.16 9.74 12.14
N ILE A 169 3.91 9.45 12.51
CA ILE A 169 2.84 9.16 11.56
C ILE A 169 2.62 10.35 10.61
N GLN A 170 2.55 11.58 11.12
CA GLN A 170 2.40 12.77 10.29
C GLN A 170 3.59 12.94 9.33
N GLN A 171 4.82 12.71 9.79
CA GLN A 171 6.00 12.73 8.94
C GLN A 171 5.90 11.71 7.81
N LEU A 172 5.54 10.48 8.11
CA LEU A 172 5.45 9.41 7.11
C LEU A 172 4.42 9.68 6.00
N PHE A 173 3.32 10.31 6.33
CA PHE A 173 2.18 10.45 5.42
C PHE A 173 1.99 11.84 4.84
N LEU A 174 2.33 12.90 5.57
CA LEU A 174 1.95 14.28 5.25
C LEU A 174 3.15 15.19 4.93
N GLU A 175 4.36 14.83 5.33
CA GLU A 175 5.54 15.64 5.01
C GLU A 175 6.08 15.28 3.63
N GLU A 176 6.59 16.30 2.95
CA GLU A 176 7.28 16.15 1.66
C GLU A 176 8.66 15.51 1.90
N SER A 177 8.93 14.41 1.23
CA SER A 177 10.19 13.66 1.38
C SER A 177 10.59 12.96 0.08
#